data_b2cb05cd461d3e35d5289816394742fc
#
_entry.id   b2cb05cd461d3e35d5289816394742fc
#
_cell.length_a   1.000
_cell.length_b   1.000
_cell.length_c   1.000
_cell.angle_alpha   90.00
_cell.angle_beta   90.00
_cell.angle_gamma   90.00
#
_symmetry.space_group_name_H-M   'P 1'
#
loop_
_entity.id
_entity.type
_entity.pdbx_description
1 polymer ?
#
loop_
_entity_poly.entity_id
_entity_poly.type
_entity_poly.pdbx_seq_one_letter_code
_entity_poly.pdbx_strand_id
1 'polypeptide(L)' 'MICNPATAQDFAKWEREAKRLSIDSLLYVVNDCKQAAQAMRGWNPEREGYYLDQASTFGQELTKRTKRTQ' A
#
# COMPACT_ATOMS: atom_id res chain seq x y z
N MET A 1 -6.08 18.16 13.24
CA MET A 1 -5.51 18.29 11.91
C MET A 1 -5.98 17.17 11.00
N ILE A 2 -6.36 17.51 9.83
CA ILE A 2 -6.92 16.54 8.89
C ILE A 2 -5.79 15.80 8.19
N CYS A 3 -5.89 14.48 8.16
CA CYS A 3 -4.96 13.66 7.41
C CYS A 3 -5.24 13.85 5.92
N ASN A 4 -4.27 14.31 5.16
CA ASN A 4 -4.46 14.51 3.73
C ASN A 4 -4.57 13.16 3.01
N PRO A 5 -5.40 13.10 1.98
CA PRO A 5 -5.43 11.91 1.13
C PRO A 5 -4.07 11.73 0.44
N ALA A 6 -3.82 10.52 -0.04
CA ALA A 6 -2.60 10.22 -0.75
C ALA A 6 -2.47 11.10 -1.99
N THR A 7 -1.30 11.69 -2.17
CA THR A 7 -1.01 12.56 -3.31
C THR A 7 -0.30 11.79 -4.41
N ALA A 8 -0.18 12.42 -5.59
CA ALA A 8 0.59 11.84 -6.68
C ALA A 8 2.04 11.57 -6.27
N GLN A 9 2.61 12.44 -5.42
CA GLN A 9 3.96 12.26 -4.92
C GLN A 9 4.07 11.02 -4.02
N ASP A 10 3.05 10.80 -3.19
CA ASP A 10 3.01 9.61 -2.34
C ASP A 10 2.97 8.34 -3.18
N PHE A 11 2.12 8.30 -4.21
CA PHE A 11 2.04 7.16 -5.09
C PHE A 11 3.36 6.90 -5.82
N ALA A 12 4.01 7.95 -6.31
CA ALA A 12 5.30 7.82 -6.98
C ALA A 12 6.37 7.26 -6.04
N LYS A 13 6.37 7.72 -4.79
CA LYS A 13 7.29 7.23 -3.77
C LYS A 13 7.06 5.75 -3.49
N TRP A 14 5.81 5.37 -3.30
CA TRP A 14 5.45 3.98 -3.01
C TRP A 14 5.81 3.06 -4.20
N GLU A 15 5.58 3.51 -5.42
CA GLU A 15 5.96 2.74 -6.60
C GLU A 15 7.45 2.47 -6.66
N ARG A 16 8.26 3.48 -6.36
CA ARG A 16 9.71 3.32 -6.32
C ARG A 16 10.14 2.35 -5.23
N GLU A 17 9.55 2.47 -4.05
CA GLU A 17 9.86 1.57 -2.94
C GLU A 17 9.45 0.14 -3.28
N ALA A 18 8.29 -0.02 -3.89
CA ALA A 18 7.79 -1.34 -4.25
C ALA A 18 8.73 -2.07 -5.21
N LYS A 19 9.31 -1.33 -6.16
CA LYS A 19 10.23 -1.94 -7.12
C LYS A 19 11.51 -2.43 -6.49
N ARG A 20 11.87 -1.88 -5.33
CA ARG A 20 13.10 -2.24 -4.64
C ARG A 20 12.93 -3.40 -3.68
N LEU A 21 11.69 -3.73 -3.34
CA LEU A 21 11.41 -4.78 -2.35
C LEU A 21 11.33 -6.15 -3.01
N SER A 22 11.70 -7.18 -2.25
CA SER A 22 11.50 -8.56 -2.65
C SER A 22 10.01 -8.91 -2.58
N ILE A 23 9.65 -10.05 -3.18
CA ILE A 23 8.26 -10.52 -3.12
C ILE A 23 7.82 -10.74 -1.67
N ASP A 24 8.68 -11.34 -0.86
CA ASP A 24 8.37 -11.57 0.55
C ASP A 24 8.14 -10.26 1.29
N SER A 25 8.99 -9.26 1.04
CA SER A 25 8.83 -7.95 1.66
C SER A 25 7.55 -7.27 1.20
N LEU A 26 7.21 -7.40 -0.09
CA LEU A 26 5.96 -6.83 -0.62
C LEU A 26 4.74 -7.45 0.05
N LEU A 27 4.74 -8.77 0.20
CA LEU A 27 3.66 -9.46 0.91
C LEU A 27 3.50 -8.94 2.33
N TYR A 28 4.62 -8.76 3.02
CA TYR A 28 4.62 -8.26 4.39
C TYR A 28 4.03 -6.85 4.45
N VAL A 29 4.49 -5.95 3.57
CA VAL A 29 4.02 -4.57 3.56
C VAL A 29 2.55 -4.49 3.23
N VAL A 30 2.09 -5.23 2.23
CA VAL A 30 0.67 -5.23 1.84
C VAL A 30 -0.19 -5.70 3.01
N ASN A 31 0.22 -6.78 3.66
CA ASN A 31 -0.52 -7.31 4.81
C ASN A 31 -0.54 -6.32 5.97
N ASP A 32 0.60 -5.69 6.26
CA ASP A 32 0.71 -4.70 7.33
C ASP A 32 -0.20 -3.50 7.07
N CYS A 33 -0.22 -3.01 5.83
CA CYS A 33 -1.08 -1.88 5.47
C CYS A 33 -2.57 -2.25 5.60
N LYS A 34 -2.92 -3.47 5.22
CA LYS A 34 -4.31 -3.93 5.36
C LYS A 34 -4.72 -4.00 6.83
N GLN A 35 -3.84 -4.49 7.69
CA GLN A 35 -4.11 -4.55 9.13
C GLN A 35 -4.25 -3.15 9.71
N ALA A 36 -3.39 -2.23 9.29
CA ALA A 36 -3.48 -0.84 9.75
C ALA A 36 -4.79 -0.21 9.31
N ALA A 37 -5.22 -0.48 8.07
CA ALA A 37 -6.50 0.03 7.58
C ALA A 37 -7.66 -0.51 8.39
N GLN A 38 -7.63 -1.79 8.73
CA GLN A 38 -8.67 -2.39 9.56
C GLN A 38 -8.72 -1.76 10.95
N ALA A 39 -7.56 -1.47 11.52
CA ALA A 39 -7.49 -0.83 12.83
C ALA A 39 -8.10 0.57 12.82
N MET A 40 -8.04 1.25 11.68
CA MET A 40 -8.61 2.60 11.55
C MET A 40 -10.07 2.59 11.14
N ARG A 41 -10.58 1.43 10.77
CA ARG A 41 -11.94 1.29 10.27
C ARG A 41 -12.94 1.68 11.35
N GLY A 42 -13.87 2.56 10.97
CA GLY A 42 -14.93 2.95 11.85
C GLY A 42 -14.62 4.16 12.71
N TRP A 43 -13.36 4.60 12.78
CA TRP A 43 -13.06 5.77 13.59
C TRP A 43 -12.05 6.74 12.97
N ASN A 44 -11.37 6.35 11.90
CA ASN A 44 -10.57 7.30 11.13
C ASN A 44 -10.58 6.92 9.66
N PRO A 45 -11.68 7.23 8.94
CA PRO A 45 -11.82 6.83 7.54
C PRO A 45 -10.78 7.42 6.61
N GLU A 46 -10.24 8.60 6.94
CA GLU A 46 -9.20 9.21 6.12
C GLU A 46 -7.90 8.40 6.18
N ARG A 47 -7.53 7.98 7.38
CA ARG A 47 -6.37 7.12 7.56
C ARG A 47 -6.58 5.74 6.96
N GLU A 48 -7.76 5.21 7.11
CA GLU A 48 -8.11 3.93 6.49
C GLU A 48 -7.88 4.00 4.99
N GLY A 49 -8.38 5.04 4.33
CA GLY A 49 -8.19 5.24 2.89
C GLY A 49 -6.74 5.35 2.51
N TYR A 50 -5.95 6.07 3.30
CA TYR A 50 -4.53 6.24 3.05
C TYR A 50 -3.80 4.88 3.05
N TYR A 51 -4.07 4.06 4.06
CA TYR A 51 -3.44 2.74 4.13
C TYR A 51 -3.91 1.80 3.03
N LEU A 52 -5.19 1.89 2.64
CA LEU A 52 -5.70 1.08 1.54
C LEU A 52 -5.06 1.46 0.21
N ASP A 53 -4.85 2.76 -0.03
CA ASP A 53 -4.15 3.23 -1.23
C ASP A 53 -2.72 2.72 -1.26
N GLN A 54 -2.04 2.76 -0.12
CA GLN A 54 -0.69 2.26 -0.01
C GLN A 54 -0.64 0.76 -0.29
N ALA A 55 -1.54 0.01 0.31
CA ALA A 55 -1.63 -1.44 0.10
C ALA A 55 -1.90 -1.75 -1.37
N SER A 56 -2.77 -0.98 -2.02
CA SER A 56 -3.08 -1.16 -3.42
C SER A 56 -1.84 -0.96 -4.30
N THR A 57 -1.06 0.08 -4.02
CA THR A 57 0.13 0.39 -4.80
C THR A 57 1.17 -0.74 -4.69
N PHE A 58 1.46 -1.18 -3.49
CA PHE A 58 2.39 -2.30 -3.29
C PHE A 58 1.84 -3.60 -3.85
N GLY A 59 0.53 -3.81 -3.73
CA GLY A 59 -0.13 -4.99 -4.29
C GLY A 59 -0.06 -5.05 -5.80
N GLN A 60 -0.13 -3.91 -6.48
CA GLN A 60 -0.01 -3.86 -7.92
C GLN A 60 1.37 -4.34 -8.37
N GLU A 61 2.42 -3.94 -7.68
CA GLU A 61 3.77 -4.41 -8.01
C GLU A 61 3.88 -5.92 -7.79
N LEU A 62 3.31 -6.42 -6.71
CA LEU A 62 3.31 -7.85 -6.42
C LEU A 62 2.59 -8.63 -7.52
N THR A 63 1.44 -8.12 -7.98
CA THR A 63 0.69 -8.73 -9.06
C THR A 63 1.48 -8.77 -10.36
N LYS A 64 2.18 -7.68 -10.69
CA LYS A 64 3.01 -7.64 -11.87
C LYS A 64 4.09 -8.72 -11.85
N ARG A 65 4.72 -8.91 -10.71
CA ARG A 65 5.78 -9.90 -10.58
C ARG A 65 5.26 -11.32 -10.68
N THR A 66 4.10 -11.59 -10.07
CA THR A 66 3.52 -12.93 -10.14
C THR A 66 3.06 -13.26 -11.54
N LYS A 67 2.55 -12.30 -12.29
CA LYS A 67 2.17 -12.52 -13.68
C LYS A 67 3.38 -12.85 -14.55
N ARG A 68 4.53 -12.23 -14.27
CA ARG A 68 5.74 -12.47 -15.06
C ARG A 68 6.29 -13.88 -14.86
N THR A 69 6.03 -14.48 -13.73
CA THR A 69 6.60 -15.79 -13.39
C THR A 69 5.76 -16.95 -13.88
N GLN A 70 4.63 -16.68 -14.47
CA GLN A 70 3.77 -17.73 -15.02
C GLN A 70 4.18 -18.11 -16.43
#